data_1e429d270959893dd0a53cf0835bcf7f
#
_entry.id   1e429d270959893dd0a53cf0835bcf7f
#
_cell.length_a   1.000
_cell.length_b   1.000
_cell.length_c   1.000
_cell.angle_alpha   90.00
_cell.angle_beta   90.00
_cell.angle_gamma   90.00
#
_symmetry.space_group_name_H-M   'P 1'
#
loop_
_entity.id
_entity.type
_entity.pdbx_description
1 polymer ?
#
loop_
_entity_poly.entity_id
_entity_poly.type
_entity_poly.pdbx_seq_one_letter_code
_entity_poly.pdbx_strand_id
1 'polypeptide(L)'
;VWTLLLVSVAGFVAQLIDGSMGMAFGVSATSLLLLLAYNPAAASAIVHLAEVATSAVSGVSHIRFGNVHWPTFAKIAIPGAVGGFIGAMLLSNLDLSAAVPWTAGILLVLGVVIIAKFVRVRTEISARSGRKRWLVPLGLVGGFVDATGGGGWGPVVTTSLTVSSVLQPRKAIGTTNTAEFVVSLSASIGFLLGLGSSAIPWDAVLALIIGGILAAPLAAWLVTKIHQQILGLVVGFLIVFLNTRQLSVSFDVPGGVLWTLLALVAVAGLVTVVTIVKKGKRRT
;
A
#
# COMPACT_ATOMS: atom_id res chain seq x y z
N VAL A 1 -12.75 4.45 22.78
CA VAL A 1 -12.85 5.76 22.10
C VAL A 1 -11.48 6.21 21.57
N TRP A 2 -10.43 6.26 22.41
CA TRP A 2 -9.09 6.71 21.98
C TRP A 2 -8.49 5.86 20.85
N THR A 3 -8.64 4.54 20.90
CA THR A 3 -8.14 3.64 19.85
C THR A 3 -8.81 3.92 18.51
N LEU A 4 -10.14 4.12 18.49
CA LEU A 4 -10.87 4.45 17.26
C LEU A 4 -10.48 5.81 16.67
N LEU A 5 -10.22 6.80 17.54
CA LEU A 5 -9.68 8.07 17.10
C LEU A 5 -8.30 7.89 16.42
N LEU A 6 -7.42 7.09 17.02
CA LEU A 6 -6.11 6.79 16.42
C LEU A 6 -6.23 6.03 15.10
N VAL A 7 -7.19 5.10 14.98
CA VAL A 7 -7.49 4.42 13.71
C VAL A 7 -8.01 5.40 12.66
N SER A 8 -8.88 6.34 13.05
CA SER A 8 -9.36 7.39 12.13
C SER A 8 -8.21 8.29 11.68
N VAL A 9 -7.30 8.66 12.58
CA VAL A 9 -6.07 9.39 12.23
C VAL A 9 -5.18 8.57 11.30
N ALA A 10 -5.06 7.26 11.52
CA ALA A 10 -4.31 6.37 10.62
C ALA A 10 -4.92 6.35 9.21
N GLY A 11 -6.25 6.25 9.09
CA GLY A 11 -6.97 6.35 7.82
C GLY A 11 -6.79 7.70 7.15
N PHE A 12 -6.83 8.78 7.95
CA PHE A 12 -6.59 10.14 7.46
C PHE A 12 -5.17 10.29 6.87
N VAL A 13 -4.15 9.86 7.61
CA VAL A 13 -2.75 9.90 7.14
C VAL A 13 -2.54 9.02 5.93
N ALA A 14 -3.05 7.77 5.95
CA ALA A 14 -2.94 6.86 4.81
C ALA A 14 -3.59 7.43 3.55
N GLN A 15 -4.75 8.06 3.67
CA GLN A 15 -5.44 8.68 2.54
C GLN A 15 -4.75 9.95 2.05
N LEU A 16 -4.15 10.75 2.93
CA LEU A 16 -3.31 11.88 2.51
C LEU A 16 -2.15 11.42 1.65
N ILE A 17 -1.52 10.33 2.04
CA ILE A 17 -0.41 9.70 1.30
C ILE A 17 -0.92 9.19 -0.04
N ASP A 18 -1.95 8.35 -0.02
CA ASP A 18 -2.47 7.70 -1.23
C ASP A 18 -3.02 8.70 -2.23
N GLY A 19 -3.86 9.62 -1.79
CA GLY A 19 -4.45 10.64 -2.65
C GLY A 19 -3.42 11.60 -3.26
N SER A 20 -2.25 11.74 -2.61
CA SER A 20 -1.14 12.56 -3.13
C SER A 20 -0.18 11.78 -4.04
N MET A 21 -0.08 10.46 -3.90
CA MET A 21 0.87 9.62 -4.63
C MET A 21 0.21 8.65 -5.61
N GLY A 22 -1.10 8.41 -5.46
CA GLY A 22 -1.86 7.45 -6.23
C GLY A 22 -1.49 5.99 -5.90
N MET A 23 -1.00 5.74 -4.70
CA MET A 23 -0.65 4.42 -4.16
C MET A 23 -0.27 4.51 -2.68
N ALA A 24 -0.29 3.39 -2.01
CA ALA A 24 0.22 3.21 -0.64
C ALA A 24 -0.79 3.45 0.49
N PHE A 25 -2.10 3.50 0.22
CA PHE A 25 -3.10 3.49 1.29
C PHE A 25 -2.91 2.28 2.19
N GLY A 26 -2.99 1.07 1.63
CA GLY A 26 -2.92 -0.18 2.38
C GLY A 26 -1.63 -0.33 3.18
N VAL A 27 -0.45 -0.15 2.55
CA VAL A 27 0.84 -0.29 3.27
C VAL A 27 0.99 0.71 4.41
N SER A 28 0.49 1.94 4.25
CA SER A 28 0.54 2.97 5.29
C SER A 28 -0.45 2.68 6.41
N ALA A 29 -1.70 2.37 6.07
CA ALA A 29 -2.75 2.06 7.04
C ALA A 29 -2.38 0.81 7.85
N THR A 30 -1.96 -0.28 7.20
CA THR A 30 -1.57 -1.51 7.90
C THR A 30 -0.37 -1.29 8.81
N SER A 31 0.68 -0.59 8.35
CA SER A 31 1.83 -0.28 9.21
C SER A 31 1.42 0.49 10.47
N LEU A 32 0.48 1.43 10.35
CA LEU A 32 -0.06 2.19 11.48
C LEU A 32 -0.97 1.33 12.38
N LEU A 33 -1.79 0.45 11.80
CA LEU A 33 -2.63 -0.47 12.58
C LEU A 33 -1.79 -1.49 13.36
N LEU A 34 -0.71 -2.01 12.78
CA LEU A 34 0.25 -2.86 13.49
C LEU A 34 0.93 -2.11 14.64
N LEU A 35 1.25 -0.82 14.46
CA LEU A 35 1.75 0.03 15.54
C LEU A 35 0.74 0.22 16.67
N LEU A 36 -0.55 0.25 16.34
CA LEU A 36 -1.67 0.27 17.30
C LEU A 36 -2.00 -1.11 17.89
N ALA A 37 -1.13 -2.09 17.70
CA ALA A 37 -1.23 -3.46 18.20
C ALA A 37 -2.42 -4.29 17.66
N TYR A 38 -2.98 -3.93 16.50
CA TYR A 38 -3.87 -4.85 15.80
C TYR A 38 -3.07 -6.06 15.31
N ASN A 39 -3.67 -7.25 15.37
CA ASN A 39 -3.05 -8.41 14.76
C ASN A 39 -3.04 -8.27 13.21
N PRO A 40 -2.08 -8.90 12.52
CA PRO A 40 -1.92 -8.72 11.07
C PRO A 40 -3.15 -9.06 10.24
N ALA A 41 -3.85 -10.14 10.57
CA ALA A 41 -5.05 -10.54 9.83
C ALA A 41 -6.20 -9.55 10.03
N ALA A 42 -6.41 -9.05 11.26
CA ALA A 42 -7.41 -8.01 11.53
C ALA A 42 -7.02 -6.69 10.86
N ALA A 43 -5.75 -6.29 10.93
CA ALA A 43 -5.26 -5.07 10.28
C ALA A 43 -5.49 -5.12 8.76
N SER A 44 -5.11 -6.22 8.12
CA SER A 44 -5.33 -6.41 6.69
C SER A 44 -6.82 -6.48 6.34
N ALA A 45 -7.66 -7.15 7.13
CA ALA A 45 -9.11 -7.19 6.94
C ALA A 45 -9.74 -5.80 7.02
N ILE A 46 -9.36 -4.99 8.04
CA ILE A 46 -9.83 -3.60 8.20
C ILE A 46 -9.48 -2.78 6.95
N VAL A 47 -8.25 -2.88 6.48
CA VAL A 47 -7.77 -2.13 5.32
C VAL A 47 -8.50 -2.54 4.05
N HIS A 48 -8.60 -3.84 3.73
CA HIS A 48 -9.28 -4.29 2.51
C HIS A 48 -10.77 -3.95 2.49
N LEU A 49 -11.45 -4.05 3.65
CA LEU A 49 -12.84 -3.61 3.77
C LEU A 49 -13.00 -2.11 3.53
N ALA A 50 -12.06 -1.29 4.01
CA ALA A 50 -12.05 0.14 3.73
C ALA A 50 -11.74 0.42 2.23
N GLU A 51 -10.81 -0.31 1.65
CA GLU A 51 -10.43 -0.20 0.23
C GLU A 51 -11.58 -0.60 -0.72
N VAL A 52 -12.46 -1.52 -0.34
CA VAL A 52 -13.67 -1.80 -1.13
C VAL A 52 -14.48 -0.52 -1.35
N ALA A 53 -14.68 0.28 -0.31
CA ALA A 53 -15.44 1.52 -0.42
C ALA A 53 -14.67 2.59 -1.23
N THR A 54 -13.39 2.80 -0.94
CA THR A 54 -12.58 3.85 -1.58
C THR A 54 -12.26 3.53 -3.04
N SER A 55 -11.91 2.28 -3.34
CA SER A 55 -11.61 1.83 -4.70
C SER A 55 -12.85 1.73 -5.60
N ALA A 56 -14.05 1.49 -5.02
CA ALA A 56 -15.30 1.58 -5.78
C ALA A 56 -15.49 2.99 -6.35
N VAL A 57 -15.34 4.02 -5.51
CA VAL A 57 -15.49 5.43 -5.93
C VAL A 57 -14.40 5.81 -6.92
N SER A 58 -13.14 5.46 -6.63
CA SER A 58 -11.99 5.72 -7.49
C SER A 58 -12.14 5.01 -8.83
N GLY A 59 -12.51 3.73 -8.83
CA GLY A 59 -12.70 2.91 -10.03
C GLY A 59 -13.78 3.47 -10.95
N VAL A 60 -14.95 3.81 -10.41
CA VAL A 60 -16.03 4.45 -11.19
C VAL A 60 -15.56 5.76 -11.82
N SER A 61 -14.80 6.56 -11.08
CA SER A 61 -14.24 7.82 -11.58
C SER A 61 -13.28 7.56 -12.74
N HIS A 62 -12.37 6.61 -12.60
CA HIS A 62 -11.42 6.24 -13.65
C HIS A 62 -12.08 5.64 -14.89
N ILE A 63 -13.16 4.88 -14.73
CA ILE A 63 -13.98 4.37 -15.85
C ILE A 63 -14.61 5.55 -16.60
N ARG A 64 -15.25 6.48 -15.90
CA ARG A 64 -15.90 7.66 -16.51
C ARG A 64 -14.91 8.55 -17.26
N PHE A 65 -13.70 8.72 -16.74
CA PHE A 65 -12.63 9.48 -17.40
C PHE A 65 -11.89 8.70 -18.49
N GLY A 66 -12.31 7.48 -18.81
CA GLY A 66 -11.69 6.65 -19.83
C GLY A 66 -10.24 6.25 -19.50
N ASN A 67 -9.87 6.16 -18.23
CA ASN A 67 -8.51 5.84 -17.78
C ASN A 67 -8.25 4.33 -17.65
N VAL A 68 -9.25 3.49 -17.91
CA VAL A 68 -9.13 2.03 -17.78
C VAL A 68 -8.75 1.38 -19.10
N HIS A 69 -7.77 0.47 -19.07
CA HIS A 69 -7.40 -0.40 -20.17
C HIS A 69 -7.92 -1.81 -19.89
N TRP A 70 -9.12 -2.11 -20.38
CA TRP A 70 -9.86 -3.33 -20.07
C TRP A 70 -9.10 -4.65 -20.31
N PRO A 71 -8.31 -4.81 -21.41
CA PRO A 71 -7.52 -6.03 -21.60
C PRO A 71 -6.43 -6.26 -20.55
N THR A 72 -5.87 -5.19 -19.98
CA THR A 72 -4.91 -5.29 -18.85
C THR A 72 -5.67 -5.52 -17.55
N PHE A 73 -6.78 -4.81 -17.34
CA PHE A 73 -7.66 -5.01 -16.17
C PHE A 73 -8.01 -6.49 -15.97
N ALA A 74 -8.57 -7.15 -16.99
CA ALA A 74 -8.95 -8.57 -16.87
C ALA A 74 -7.76 -9.48 -16.52
N LYS A 75 -6.57 -9.19 -17.06
CA LYS A 75 -5.35 -9.98 -16.83
C LYS A 75 -4.73 -9.79 -15.45
N ILE A 76 -5.02 -8.70 -14.75
CA ILE A 76 -4.51 -8.46 -13.41
C ILE A 76 -5.59 -8.64 -12.35
N ALA A 77 -6.84 -8.20 -12.60
CA ALA A 77 -7.92 -8.21 -11.62
C ALA A 77 -8.37 -9.64 -11.25
N ILE A 78 -8.59 -10.50 -12.27
CA ILE A 78 -9.04 -11.87 -12.02
C ILE A 78 -7.99 -12.69 -11.27
N PRO A 79 -6.73 -12.77 -11.74
CA PRO A 79 -5.69 -13.46 -10.97
C PRO A 79 -5.40 -12.78 -9.63
N GLY A 80 -5.48 -11.43 -9.58
CA GLY A 80 -5.33 -10.66 -8.35
C GLY A 80 -6.38 -11.00 -7.31
N ALA A 81 -7.64 -11.15 -7.72
CA ALA A 81 -8.72 -11.60 -6.84
C ALA A 81 -8.46 -13.00 -6.28
N VAL A 82 -7.99 -13.93 -7.12
CA VAL A 82 -7.60 -15.27 -6.66
C VAL A 82 -6.43 -15.19 -5.67
N GLY A 83 -5.40 -14.41 -5.99
CA GLY A 83 -4.25 -14.19 -5.09
C GLY A 83 -4.66 -13.56 -3.77
N GLY A 84 -5.51 -12.51 -3.82
CA GLY A 84 -6.04 -11.82 -2.65
C GLY A 84 -6.85 -12.74 -1.74
N PHE A 85 -7.73 -13.55 -2.32
CA PHE A 85 -8.50 -14.54 -1.56
C PHE A 85 -7.59 -15.55 -0.86
N ILE A 86 -6.66 -16.16 -1.61
CA ILE A 86 -5.72 -17.14 -1.05
C ILE A 86 -4.85 -16.50 0.04
N GLY A 87 -4.35 -15.28 -0.20
CA GLY A 87 -3.55 -14.55 0.77
C GLY A 87 -4.32 -14.23 2.06
N ALA A 88 -5.57 -13.79 1.93
CA ALA A 88 -6.45 -13.53 3.07
C ALA A 88 -6.74 -14.79 3.88
N MET A 89 -7.07 -15.89 3.21
CA MET A 89 -7.26 -17.19 3.87
C MET A 89 -5.99 -17.67 4.56
N LEU A 90 -4.82 -17.54 3.91
CA LEU A 90 -3.55 -17.92 4.53
C LEU A 90 -3.29 -17.08 5.79
N LEU A 91 -3.35 -15.76 5.69
CA LEU A 91 -3.05 -14.86 6.81
C LEU A 91 -4.02 -15.06 7.98
N SER A 92 -5.29 -15.35 7.69
CA SER A 92 -6.31 -15.63 8.72
C SER A 92 -6.04 -16.90 9.51
N ASN A 93 -5.27 -17.84 8.96
CA ASN A 93 -4.97 -19.14 9.58
C ASN A 93 -3.53 -19.21 10.12
N LEU A 94 -2.74 -18.16 10.00
CA LEU A 94 -1.40 -18.12 10.59
C LEU A 94 -1.48 -17.78 12.08
N ASP A 95 -0.66 -18.47 12.87
CA ASP A 95 -0.43 -18.10 14.27
C ASP A 95 0.18 -16.69 14.34
N LEU A 96 -0.11 -15.98 15.42
CA LEU A 96 0.35 -14.60 15.60
C LEU A 96 1.89 -14.47 15.53
N SER A 97 2.60 -15.45 16.05
CA SER A 97 4.07 -15.53 16.02
C SER A 97 4.65 -15.61 14.61
N ALA A 98 3.90 -16.18 13.66
CA ALA A 98 4.27 -16.25 12.25
C ALA A 98 3.68 -15.08 11.44
N ALA A 99 2.46 -14.68 11.72
CA ALA A 99 1.75 -13.64 10.99
C ALA A 99 2.44 -12.26 11.14
N VAL A 100 2.90 -11.92 12.34
CA VAL A 100 3.54 -10.61 12.60
C VAL A 100 4.83 -10.43 11.79
N PRO A 101 5.84 -11.31 11.86
CA PRO A 101 7.05 -11.15 11.06
C PRO A 101 6.79 -11.31 9.55
N TRP A 102 5.84 -12.15 9.15
CA TRP A 102 5.43 -12.29 7.75
C TRP A 102 4.93 -10.96 7.18
N THR A 103 3.91 -10.37 7.78
CA THR A 103 3.31 -9.11 7.32
C THR A 103 4.30 -7.96 7.41
N ALA A 104 5.03 -7.83 8.53
CA ALA A 104 6.04 -6.78 8.68
C ALA A 104 7.19 -6.93 7.67
N GLY A 105 7.59 -8.17 7.33
CA GLY A 105 8.59 -8.44 6.29
C GLY A 105 8.13 -7.99 4.91
N ILE A 106 6.89 -8.30 4.54
CA ILE A 106 6.29 -7.84 3.29
C ILE A 106 6.25 -6.30 3.26
N LEU A 107 5.73 -5.67 4.30
CA LEU A 107 5.64 -4.21 4.38
C LEU A 107 7.00 -3.53 4.32
N LEU A 108 8.02 -4.10 4.94
CA LEU A 108 9.39 -3.62 4.86
C LEU A 108 9.90 -3.65 3.41
N VAL A 109 9.72 -4.76 2.70
CA VAL A 109 10.09 -4.90 1.29
C VAL A 109 9.32 -3.90 0.42
N LEU A 110 8.01 -3.72 0.66
CA LEU A 110 7.21 -2.74 -0.06
C LEU A 110 7.66 -1.30 0.21
N GLY A 111 8.05 -0.98 1.43
CA GLY A 111 8.67 0.31 1.77
C GLY A 111 9.95 0.55 0.97
N VAL A 112 10.83 -0.46 0.84
CA VAL A 112 12.04 -0.38 0.00
C VAL A 112 11.68 -0.22 -1.48
N VAL A 113 10.66 -0.91 -1.99
CA VAL A 113 10.17 -0.75 -3.38
C VAL A 113 9.69 0.68 -3.61
N ILE A 114 8.95 1.26 -2.67
CA ILE A 114 8.50 2.66 -2.74
C ILE A 114 9.71 3.60 -2.79
N ILE A 115 10.69 3.44 -1.89
CA ILE A 115 11.93 4.23 -1.89
C ILE A 115 12.62 4.11 -3.24
N ALA A 116 12.86 2.89 -3.73
CA ALA A 116 13.55 2.64 -5.00
C ALA A 116 12.84 3.29 -6.19
N LYS A 117 11.50 3.28 -6.21
CA LYS A 117 10.70 3.95 -7.22
C LYS A 117 10.95 5.46 -7.22
N PHE A 118 10.91 6.11 -6.05
CA PHE A 118 11.02 7.56 -5.96
C PHE A 118 12.47 8.08 -5.98
N VAL A 119 13.46 7.25 -5.69
CA VAL A 119 14.88 7.59 -5.95
C VAL A 119 15.20 7.56 -7.44
N ARG A 120 14.61 6.65 -8.21
CA ARG A 120 14.90 6.40 -9.64
C ARG A 120 13.90 7.08 -10.58
N VAL A 121 13.35 8.24 -10.26
CA VAL A 121 12.46 8.95 -11.19
C VAL A 121 13.15 9.15 -12.53
N ARG A 122 12.82 8.33 -13.53
CA ARG A 122 13.22 8.47 -14.91
C ARG A 122 12.12 9.20 -15.68
N THR A 123 12.47 10.29 -16.30
CA THR A 123 11.58 11.18 -17.05
C THR A 123 11.20 10.65 -18.44
N GLU A 124 11.81 9.57 -18.92
CA GLU A 124 11.55 9.05 -20.27
C GLU A 124 10.96 7.65 -20.21
N ILE A 125 9.68 7.55 -20.55
CA ILE A 125 8.96 6.30 -20.72
C ILE A 125 8.89 6.01 -22.22
N SER A 126 9.80 5.19 -22.72
CA SER A 126 9.68 4.61 -24.06
C SER A 126 8.64 3.49 -24.00
N ALA A 127 7.57 3.63 -24.77
CA ALA A 127 6.54 2.60 -24.88
C ALA A 127 7.11 1.35 -25.54
N ARG A 128 7.59 0.38 -24.76
CA ARG A 128 7.96 -0.95 -25.25
C ARG A 128 6.75 -1.87 -25.13
N SER A 129 6.26 -2.34 -26.28
CA SER A 129 5.26 -3.41 -26.36
C SER A 129 5.87 -4.73 -25.86
N GLY A 130 5.90 -4.93 -24.53
CA GLY A 130 6.36 -6.17 -23.93
C GLY A 130 5.31 -7.28 -24.02
N ARG A 131 5.75 -8.56 -24.02
CA ARG A 131 4.89 -9.73 -23.96
C ARG A 131 3.98 -9.65 -22.73
N LYS A 132 2.65 -9.51 -22.92
CA LYS A 132 1.64 -9.32 -21.86
C LYS A 132 1.35 -10.59 -21.04
N ARG A 133 2.15 -11.66 -21.18
CA ARG A 133 1.96 -12.93 -20.46
C ARG A 133 2.27 -12.84 -18.97
N TRP A 134 3.18 -11.95 -18.56
CA TRP A 134 3.57 -11.76 -17.17
C TRP A 134 2.51 -11.02 -16.33
N LEU A 135 1.47 -10.45 -16.96
CA LEU A 135 0.40 -9.75 -16.25
C LEU A 135 -0.43 -10.68 -15.36
N VAL A 136 -0.63 -11.94 -15.77
CA VAL A 136 -1.37 -12.93 -14.97
C VAL A 136 -0.61 -13.27 -13.68
N PRO A 137 0.66 -13.72 -13.72
CA PRO A 137 1.42 -13.93 -12.50
C PRO A 137 1.62 -12.64 -11.69
N LEU A 138 1.75 -11.47 -12.34
CA LEU A 138 1.80 -10.19 -11.62
C LEU A 138 0.53 -9.95 -10.81
N GLY A 139 -0.65 -10.16 -11.41
CA GLY A 139 -1.92 -10.02 -10.70
C GLY A 139 -2.02 -10.98 -9.53
N LEU A 140 -1.72 -12.26 -9.75
CA LEU A 140 -1.79 -13.30 -8.72
C LEU A 140 -0.87 -12.99 -7.53
N VAL A 141 0.40 -12.72 -7.81
CA VAL A 141 1.39 -12.37 -6.77
C VAL A 141 1.05 -11.04 -6.13
N GLY A 142 0.62 -10.04 -6.92
CA GLY A 142 0.22 -8.73 -6.42
C GLY A 142 -0.92 -8.84 -5.41
N GLY A 143 -2.00 -9.56 -5.75
CA GLY A 143 -3.13 -9.76 -4.83
C GLY A 143 -2.76 -10.58 -3.60
N PHE A 144 -1.93 -11.60 -3.75
CA PHE A 144 -1.43 -12.39 -2.61
C PHE A 144 -0.60 -11.54 -1.63
N VAL A 145 0.35 -10.76 -2.15
CA VAL A 145 1.19 -9.84 -1.37
C VAL A 145 0.34 -8.76 -0.73
N ASP A 146 -0.66 -8.26 -1.45
CA ASP A 146 -1.61 -7.27 -0.99
C ASP A 146 -2.38 -7.76 0.24
N ALA A 147 -3.04 -8.90 0.15
CA ALA A 147 -3.81 -9.46 1.25
C ALA A 147 -2.92 -9.88 2.45
N THR A 148 -1.76 -10.48 2.21
CA THR A 148 -0.88 -10.95 3.29
C THR A 148 -0.02 -9.84 3.91
N GLY A 149 0.23 -8.76 3.17
CA GLY A 149 0.92 -7.57 3.64
C GLY A 149 -0.03 -6.47 4.16
N GLY A 150 -1.33 -6.60 3.91
CA GLY A 150 -2.30 -5.57 4.25
C GLY A 150 -2.16 -4.31 3.40
N GLY A 151 -1.75 -4.49 2.15
CA GLY A 151 -1.59 -3.44 1.15
C GLY A 151 -0.30 -3.61 0.36
N GLY A 152 -0.40 -3.89 -0.90
CA GLY A 152 0.76 -4.11 -1.76
C GLY A 152 0.40 -3.97 -3.23
N TRP A 153 -0.90 -3.89 -3.53
CA TRP A 153 -1.39 -3.79 -4.89
C TRP A 153 -0.77 -2.62 -5.65
N GLY A 154 -0.85 -1.42 -5.10
CA GLY A 154 -0.26 -0.21 -5.69
C GLY A 154 1.26 -0.31 -5.88
N PRO A 155 2.05 -0.52 -4.82
CA PRO A 155 3.51 -0.67 -4.93
C PRO A 155 3.95 -1.78 -5.87
N VAL A 156 3.27 -2.92 -5.92
CA VAL A 156 3.65 -4.06 -6.78
C VAL A 156 3.12 -3.87 -8.19
N VAL A 157 1.79 -3.76 -8.35
CA VAL A 157 1.15 -3.83 -9.68
C VAL A 157 1.23 -2.51 -10.43
N THR A 158 0.88 -1.39 -9.78
CA THR A 158 0.93 -0.06 -10.42
C THR A 158 2.37 0.31 -10.78
N THR A 159 3.32 0.04 -9.89
CA THR A 159 4.74 0.29 -10.14
C THR A 159 5.24 -0.57 -11.30
N SER A 160 4.93 -1.86 -11.32
CA SER A 160 5.34 -2.78 -12.39
C SER A 160 4.80 -2.37 -13.75
N LEU A 161 3.51 -2.00 -13.84
CA LEU A 161 2.90 -1.54 -15.09
C LEU A 161 3.49 -0.22 -15.58
N THR A 162 3.84 0.67 -14.66
CA THR A 162 4.41 1.98 -14.98
C THR A 162 5.88 1.85 -15.42
N VAL A 163 6.69 1.11 -14.66
CA VAL A 163 8.12 0.94 -14.94
C VAL A 163 8.36 0.12 -16.20
N SER A 164 7.54 -0.90 -16.46
CA SER A 164 7.65 -1.71 -17.67
C SER A 164 7.09 -1.04 -18.94
N SER A 165 6.54 0.17 -18.80
CA SER A 165 5.95 0.94 -19.92
C SER A 165 4.86 0.20 -20.70
N VAL A 166 4.16 -0.75 -20.07
CA VAL A 166 3.04 -1.48 -20.68
C VAL A 166 1.86 -0.56 -20.92
N LEU A 167 1.65 0.39 -20.02
CA LEU A 167 0.63 1.42 -20.10
C LEU A 167 1.24 2.79 -19.79
N GLN A 168 0.64 3.84 -20.36
CA GLN A 168 0.93 5.20 -19.91
C GLN A 168 0.54 5.36 -18.43
N PRO A 169 1.23 6.18 -17.63
CA PRO A 169 0.99 6.31 -16.19
C PRO A 169 -0.47 6.51 -15.81
N ARG A 170 -1.17 7.40 -16.51
CA ARG A 170 -2.60 7.67 -16.29
C ARG A 170 -3.46 6.41 -16.49
N LYS A 171 -3.18 5.62 -17.56
CA LYS A 171 -3.87 4.37 -17.83
C LYS A 171 -3.48 3.26 -16.86
N ALA A 172 -2.21 3.21 -16.43
CA ALA A 172 -1.75 2.26 -15.43
C ALA A 172 -2.49 2.49 -14.11
N ILE A 173 -2.48 3.71 -13.59
CA ILE A 173 -3.17 4.10 -12.34
C ILE A 173 -4.66 3.80 -12.42
N GLY A 174 -5.34 4.25 -13.49
CA GLY A 174 -6.77 4.02 -13.60
C GLY A 174 -7.15 2.54 -13.72
N THR A 175 -6.33 1.75 -14.42
CA THR A 175 -6.57 0.31 -14.56
C THR A 175 -6.32 -0.43 -13.24
N THR A 176 -5.27 -0.08 -12.50
CA THR A 176 -4.96 -0.73 -11.21
C THR A 176 -5.95 -0.35 -10.12
N ASN A 177 -6.34 0.91 -9.99
CA ASN A 177 -7.34 1.33 -8.99
C ASN A 177 -8.72 0.70 -9.25
N THR A 178 -9.10 0.55 -10.54
CA THR A 178 -10.33 -0.17 -10.86
C THR A 178 -10.23 -1.66 -10.55
N ALA A 179 -9.06 -2.27 -10.77
CA ALA A 179 -8.82 -3.68 -10.46
C ALA A 179 -8.74 -3.93 -8.94
N GLU A 180 -8.24 -2.98 -8.18
CA GLU A 180 -8.13 -3.03 -6.73
C GLU A 180 -9.47 -3.26 -6.04
N PHE A 181 -10.55 -2.67 -6.56
CA PHE A 181 -11.91 -2.97 -6.07
C PHE A 181 -12.23 -4.47 -6.08
N VAL A 182 -11.91 -5.15 -7.19
CA VAL A 182 -12.18 -6.59 -7.33
C VAL A 182 -11.26 -7.40 -6.41
N VAL A 183 -10.01 -6.99 -6.27
CA VAL A 183 -9.02 -7.66 -5.43
C VAL A 183 -9.36 -7.48 -3.95
N SER A 184 -9.64 -6.26 -3.52
CA SER A 184 -9.99 -5.95 -2.12
C SER A 184 -11.33 -6.59 -1.73
N LEU A 185 -12.31 -6.63 -2.63
CA LEU A 185 -13.57 -7.35 -2.39
C LEU A 185 -13.32 -8.85 -2.19
N SER A 186 -12.49 -9.45 -3.03
CA SER A 186 -12.15 -10.88 -2.94
C SER A 186 -11.35 -11.19 -1.67
N ALA A 187 -10.36 -10.36 -1.32
CA ALA A 187 -9.61 -10.48 -0.07
C ALA A 187 -10.52 -10.31 1.15
N SER A 188 -11.44 -9.33 1.13
CA SER A 188 -12.44 -9.13 2.19
C SER A 188 -13.31 -10.36 2.42
N ILE A 189 -13.76 -11.00 1.33
CA ILE A 189 -14.50 -12.27 1.42
C ILE A 189 -13.61 -13.35 2.04
N GLY A 190 -12.34 -13.44 1.64
CA GLY A 190 -11.38 -14.37 2.23
C GLY A 190 -11.20 -14.16 3.74
N PHE A 191 -11.07 -12.91 4.19
CA PHE A 191 -10.98 -12.57 5.62
C PHE A 191 -12.27 -12.87 6.37
N LEU A 192 -13.44 -12.57 5.79
CA LEU A 192 -14.74 -12.90 6.40
C LEU A 192 -14.92 -14.40 6.60
N LEU A 193 -14.46 -15.22 5.65
CA LEU A 193 -14.51 -16.67 5.76
C LEU A 193 -13.43 -17.23 6.69
N GLY A 194 -12.22 -16.67 6.67
CA GLY A 194 -11.09 -17.15 7.47
C GLY A 194 -11.16 -16.75 8.95
N LEU A 195 -11.51 -15.49 9.24
CA LEU A 195 -11.60 -14.97 10.60
C LEU A 195 -13.00 -15.12 11.19
N GLY A 196 -14.03 -15.11 10.35
CA GLY A 196 -15.41 -14.92 10.76
C GLY A 196 -15.76 -13.44 11.00
N SER A 197 -17.02 -13.10 10.76
CA SER A 197 -17.49 -11.70 10.87
C SER A 197 -17.40 -11.12 12.28
N SER A 198 -17.47 -11.95 13.31
CA SER A 198 -17.36 -11.54 14.72
C SER A 198 -15.93 -11.17 15.15
N ALA A 199 -14.92 -11.67 14.46
CA ALA A 199 -13.52 -11.36 14.74
C ALA A 199 -13.03 -10.09 14.04
N ILE A 200 -13.83 -9.52 13.13
CA ILE A 200 -13.50 -8.29 12.41
C ILE A 200 -13.94 -7.08 13.26
N PRO A 201 -13.02 -6.15 13.57
CA PRO A 201 -13.35 -4.93 14.30
C PRO A 201 -14.05 -3.92 13.39
N TRP A 202 -15.36 -4.05 13.20
CA TRP A 202 -16.17 -3.20 12.31
C TRP A 202 -16.13 -1.71 12.65
N ASP A 203 -16.01 -1.40 13.93
CA ASP A 203 -15.81 -0.04 14.42
C ASP A 203 -14.48 0.56 13.94
N ALA A 204 -13.42 -0.23 13.88
CA ALA A 204 -12.14 0.18 13.31
C ALA A 204 -12.22 0.34 11.78
N VAL A 205 -12.97 -0.53 11.08
CA VAL A 205 -13.23 -0.37 9.62
C VAL A 205 -13.91 0.98 9.37
N LEU A 206 -14.98 1.29 10.10
CA LEU A 206 -15.68 2.57 9.95
C LEU A 206 -14.81 3.75 10.32
N ALA A 207 -14.03 3.66 11.39
CA ALA A 207 -13.09 4.72 11.79
C ALA A 207 -12.05 4.99 10.71
N LEU A 208 -11.48 3.95 10.09
CA LEU A 208 -10.52 4.07 9.01
C LEU A 208 -11.14 4.74 7.76
N ILE A 209 -12.36 4.33 7.39
CA ILE A 209 -13.12 4.94 6.27
C ILE A 209 -13.39 6.41 6.53
N ILE A 210 -13.88 6.76 7.72
CA ILE A 210 -14.18 8.15 8.09
C ILE A 210 -12.92 9.01 7.99
N GLY A 211 -11.81 8.55 8.57
CA GLY A 211 -10.52 9.24 8.45
C GLY A 211 -10.11 9.45 6.99
N GLY A 212 -10.23 8.41 6.16
CA GLY A 212 -9.93 8.48 4.73
C GLY A 212 -10.81 9.49 3.98
N ILE A 213 -12.12 9.46 4.20
CA ILE A 213 -13.05 10.40 3.56
C ILE A 213 -12.71 11.85 3.92
N LEU A 214 -12.42 12.12 5.20
CA LEU A 214 -12.07 13.46 5.66
C LEU A 214 -10.76 13.97 5.07
N ALA A 215 -9.81 13.07 4.80
CA ALA A 215 -8.52 13.41 4.21
C ALA A 215 -8.58 13.63 2.69
N ALA A 216 -9.52 13.03 1.98
CA ALA A 216 -9.54 13.01 0.52
C ALA A 216 -9.50 14.41 -0.13
N PRO A 217 -10.28 15.41 0.30
CA PRO A 217 -10.19 16.76 -0.26
C PRO A 217 -8.84 17.42 0.00
N LEU A 218 -8.28 17.21 1.19
CA LEU A 218 -6.97 17.74 1.57
C LEU A 218 -5.84 17.09 0.77
N ALA A 219 -5.92 15.79 0.52
CA ALA A 219 -4.98 15.06 -0.32
C ALA A 219 -4.97 15.62 -1.76
N ALA A 220 -6.14 15.85 -2.33
CA ALA A 220 -6.28 16.44 -3.66
C ALA A 220 -5.69 17.86 -3.75
N TRP A 221 -5.78 18.66 -2.69
CA TRP A 221 -5.10 19.95 -2.60
C TRP A 221 -3.59 19.80 -2.41
N LEU A 222 -3.17 18.88 -1.55
CA LEU A 222 -1.76 18.67 -1.17
C LEU A 222 -0.90 18.24 -2.37
N VAL A 223 -1.44 17.42 -3.28
CA VAL A 223 -0.75 16.97 -4.51
C VAL A 223 -0.32 18.15 -5.40
N THR A 224 -1.01 19.28 -5.31
CA THR A 224 -0.66 20.50 -6.07
C THR A 224 0.47 21.31 -5.42
N LYS A 225 0.84 21.00 -4.16
CA LYS A 225 1.80 21.76 -3.36
C LYS A 225 3.06 21.00 -3.01
N ILE A 226 3.00 19.68 -2.88
CA ILE A 226 4.13 18.84 -2.45
C ILE A 226 4.73 18.10 -3.64
N HIS A 227 6.05 18.05 -3.70
CA HIS A 227 6.76 17.22 -4.67
C HIS A 227 6.53 15.74 -4.33
N GLN A 228 5.84 15.03 -5.20
CA GLN A 228 5.53 13.59 -5.04
C GLN A 228 6.77 12.74 -4.73
N GLN A 229 7.93 13.12 -5.28
CA GLN A 229 9.19 12.42 -5.02
C GLN A 229 9.59 12.51 -3.55
N ILE A 230 9.48 13.69 -2.93
CA ILE A 230 9.83 13.90 -1.52
C ILE A 230 8.85 13.15 -0.63
N LEU A 231 7.55 13.28 -0.90
CA LEU A 231 6.51 12.59 -0.14
C LEU A 231 6.71 11.07 -0.20
N GLY A 232 6.92 10.51 -1.40
CA GLY A 232 7.15 9.07 -1.58
C GLY A 232 8.37 8.54 -0.83
N LEU A 233 9.45 9.32 -0.76
CA LEU A 233 10.63 8.95 0.03
C LEU A 233 10.35 8.99 1.53
N VAL A 234 9.70 10.05 2.01
CA VAL A 234 9.33 10.16 3.44
C VAL A 234 8.45 8.99 3.85
N VAL A 235 7.43 8.68 3.05
CA VAL A 235 6.51 7.56 3.31
C VAL A 235 7.24 6.21 3.24
N GLY A 236 8.05 5.99 2.21
CA GLY A 236 8.81 4.74 2.07
C GLY A 236 9.74 4.50 3.26
N PHE A 237 10.48 5.53 3.71
CA PHE A 237 11.33 5.44 4.89
C PHE A 237 10.55 5.27 6.18
N LEU A 238 9.37 5.89 6.32
CA LEU A 238 8.49 5.68 7.46
C LEU A 238 8.01 4.23 7.54
N ILE A 239 7.56 3.65 6.42
CA ILE A 239 7.13 2.25 6.35
C ILE A 239 8.30 1.32 6.71
N VAL A 240 9.51 1.55 6.17
CA VAL A 240 10.71 0.79 6.52
C VAL A 240 11.02 0.91 8.00
N PHE A 241 10.96 2.10 8.56
CA PHE A 241 11.22 2.36 9.99
C PHE A 241 10.25 1.60 10.89
N LEU A 242 8.95 1.72 10.65
CA LEU A 242 7.91 1.06 11.46
C LEU A 242 8.04 -0.47 11.39
N ASN A 243 8.26 -1.01 10.21
CA ASN A 243 8.33 -2.46 10.02
C ASN A 243 9.69 -3.05 10.42
N THR A 244 10.78 -2.29 10.37
CA THR A 244 12.05 -2.67 11.02
C THR A 244 11.87 -2.82 12.53
N ARG A 245 11.17 -1.87 13.17
CA ARG A 245 10.84 -1.98 14.60
C ARG A 245 9.98 -3.22 14.87
N GLN A 246 8.94 -3.45 14.07
CA GLN A 246 8.03 -4.58 14.26
C GLN A 246 8.76 -5.94 14.13
N LEU A 247 9.60 -6.09 13.11
CA LEU A 247 10.44 -7.28 12.92
C LEU A 247 11.43 -7.47 14.07
N SER A 248 12.12 -6.40 14.49
CA SER A 248 13.08 -6.48 15.58
C SER A 248 12.44 -6.92 16.89
N VAL A 249 11.22 -6.44 17.17
CA VAL A 249 10.45 -6.89 18.33
C VAL A 249 10.02 -8.36 18.19
N SER A 250 9.60 -8.79 17.00
CA SER A 250 9.18 -10.18 16.75
C SER A 250 10.32 -11.19 16.89
N PHE A 251 11.56 -10.77 16.69
CA PHE A 251 12.76 -11.63 16.80
C PHE A 251 13.58 -11.37 18.06
N ASP A 252 13.00 -10.69 19.06
CA ASP A 252 13.65 -10.37 20.35
C ASP A 252 15.02 -9.71 20.19
N VAL A 253 15.17 -8.83 19.18
CA VAL A 253 16.42 -8.12 18.91
C VAL A 253 16.77 -7.23 20.10
N PRO A 254 18.03 -7.29 20.64
CA PRO A 254 18.45 -6.46 21.75
C PRO A 254 18.21 -4.98 21.50
N GLY A 255 17.72 -4.26 22.54
CA GLY A 255 17.32 -2.85 22.42
C GLY A 255 18.40 -1.93 21.83
N GLY A 256 19.66 -2.13 22.17
CA GLY A 256 20.78 -1.36 21.58
C GLY A 256 20.89 -1.55 20.06
N VAL A 257 20.72 -2.78 19.58
CA VAL A 257 20.73 -3.09 18.14
C VAL A 257 19.50 -2.50 17.47
N LEU A 258 18.32 -2.64 18.08
CA LEU A 258 17.07 -2.04 17.57
C LEU A 258 17.21 -0.54 17.36
N TRP A 259 17.65 0.20 18.39
CA TRP A 259 17.81 1.65 18.28
C TRP A 259 18.84 2.05 17.23
N THR A 260 19.91 1.27 17.09
CA THR A 260 20.92 1.49 16.04
C THR A 260 20.31 1.31 14.64
N LEU A 261 19.55 0.24 14.40
CA LEU A 261 18.86 0.00 13.13
C LEU A 261 17.88 1.14 12.80
N LEU A 262 17.07 1.55 13.77
CA LEU A 262 16.10 2.64 13.58
C LEU A 262 16.81 3.97 13.29
N ALA A 263 17.91 4.27 13.99
CA ALA A 263 18.71 5.46 13.73
C ALA A 263 19.32 5.44 12.31
N LEU A 264 19.84 4.29 11.86
CA LEU A 264 20.38 4.14 10.50
C LEU A 264 19.29 4.39 9.44
N VAL A 265 18.11 3.84 9.61
CA VAL A 265 16.98 4.08 8.68
C VAL A 265 16.59 5.56 8.66
N ALA A 266 16.47 6.19 9.83
CA ALA A 266 16.12 7.61 9.95
C ALA A 266 17.18 8.51 9.28
N VAL A 267 18.47 8.27 9.55
CA VAL A 267 19.60 9.02 8.94
C VAL A 267 19.62 8.81 7.43
N ALA A 268 19.49 7.57 6.95
CA ALA A 268 19.44 7.29 5.51
C ALA A 268 18.26 8.02 4.83
N GLY A 269 17.10 8.06 5.47
CA GLY A 269 15.94 8.81 5.00
C GLY A 269 16.22 10.31 4.91
N LEU A 270 16.73 10.89 5.98
CA LEU A 270 17.06 12.32 6.04
C LEU A 270 18.10 12.69 4.96
N VAL A 271 19.18 11.94 4.87
CA VAL A 271 20.25 12.17 3.87
C VAL A 271 19.70 12.07 2.45
N THR A 272 18.87 11.07 2.16
CA THR A 272 18.28 10.87 0.84
C THR A 272 17.37 12.05 0.47
N VAL A 273 16.45 12.44 1.36
CA VAL A 273 15.54 13.56 1.13
C VAL A 273 16.30 14.87 0.94
N VAL A 274 17.25 15.18 1.83
CA VAL A 274 18.05 16.41 1.72
C VAL A 274 18.87 16.44 0.43
N THR A 275 19.43 15.31 0.01
CA THR A 275 20.21 15.22 -1.23
C THR A 275 19.33 15.51 -2.47
N ILE A 276 18.11 14.98 -2.50
CA ILE A 276 17.18 15.20 -3.62
C ILE A 276 16.69 16.64 -3.65
N VAL A 277 16.36 17.23 -2.49
CA VAL A 277 15.95 18.64 -2.39
C VAL A 277 17.07 19.56 -2.90
N LYS A 278 18.34 19.30 -2.49
CA LYS A 278 19.50 20.09 -2.95
C LYS A 278 19.73 19.95 -4.47
N LYS A 279 19.56 18.74 -5.04
CA LYS A 279 19.67 18.52 -6.49
C LYS A 279 18.56 19.23 -7.28
N GLY A 280 17.34 19.26 -6.75
CA GLY A 280 16.22 20.00 -7.35
C GLY A 280 16.49 21.50 -7.45
N LYS A 281 16.98 22.11 -6.37
CA LYS A 281 17.31 23.57 -6.33
C LYS A 281 18.49 23.96 -7.25
N ARG A 282 19.32 23.04 -7.70
CA ARG A 282 20.43 23.33 -8.63
C ARG A 282 20.04 23.26 -10.10
N ARG A 283 18.82 22.83 -10.41
CA ARG A 283 18.29 22.67 -11.77
C ARG A 283 17.25 23.73 -12.14
N THR A 284 16.77 24.51 -11.17
CA THR A 284 15.97 25.73 -11.34
C THR A 284 16.89 26.96 -11.26
#